data_172c34add0f96a5185ef4bf4f2875f5d
#
_entry.id   172c34add0f96a5185ef4bf4f2875f5d
#
_cell.length_a   1.000
_cell.length_b   1.000
_cell.length_c   1.000
_cell.angle_alpha   90.00
_cell.angle_beta   90.00
_cell.angle_gamma   90.00
#
_symmetry.space_group_name_H-M   'P 1'
#
loop_
_entity.id
_entity.type
_entity.pdbx_description
1 polymer ?
#
loop_
_entity_poly.entity_id
_entity_poly.type
_entity_poly.pdbx_seq_one_letter_code
_entity_poly.pdbx_strand_id
1 'polypeptide(L)'
;MFEIKVKADFSAAHNLRNYEGKCEKLHGHNWIVEASFRYAKLDENGLAVDFRIAKAALKDAIEELDHSYLNELRSFKKTNPTSENIAKFIFEGIKEKIKGIHSVAVWENERSCAVYSE
;
A
#
# COMPACT_ATOMS: atom_id res chain seq x y z
N MET A 1 19.26 10.12 10.24
CA MET A 1 18.08 9.33 9.87
C MET A 1 18.19 8.91 8.41
N PHE A 2 18.01 7.64 8.14
CA PHE A 2 18.04 7.11 6.78
C PHE A 2 16.64 6.71 6.36
N GLU A 3 16.28 6.98 5.11
CA GLU A 3 14.99 6.58 4.56
C GLU A 3 15.22 5.67 3.36
N ILE A 4 14.54 4.53 3.39
CA ILE A 4 14.57 3.53 2.32
C ILE A 4 13.20 3.51 1.67
N LYS A 5 13.16 3.50 0.35
CA LYS A 5 11.90 3.43 -0.40
C LYS A 5 11.94 2.26 -1.37
N VAL A 6 10.87 1.51 -1.41
CA VAL A 6 10.66 0.46 -2.40
C VAL A 6 9.30 0.63 -3.04
N LYS A 7 9.18 0.26 -4.30
CA LYS A 7 7.95 0.37 -5.07
C LYS A 7 7.49 -0.98 -5.58
N ALA A 8 6.20 -1.12 -5.74
CA ALA A 8 5.57 -2.25 -6.40
C ALA A 8 4.29 -1.75 -7.06
N ASP A 9 3.68 -2.59 -7.88
CA ASP A 9 2.38 -2.29 -8.47
C ASP A 9 1.44 -3.48 -8.35
N PHE A 10 0.16 -3.22 -8.49
CA PHE A 10 -0.86 -4.25 -8.59
C PHE A 10 -2.01 -3.73 -9.45
N SER A 11 -2.71 -4.65 -10.10
CA SER A 11 -3.88 -4.34 -10.91
C SER A 11 -5.12 -4.81 -10.19
N ALA A 12 -6.09 -3.93 -9.99
CA ALA A 12 -7.31 -4.29 -9.29
C ALA A 12 -8.46 -3.36 -9.67
N ALA A 13 -9.67 -3.90 -9.56
CA ALA A 13 -10.89 -3.15 -9.79
C ALA A 13 -11.52 -2.73 -8.47
N HIS A 14 -12.20 -1.62 -8.47
CA HIS A 14 -12.95 -1.14 -7.32
C HIS A 14 -14.08 -0.22 -7.73
N ASN A 15 -14.93 0.09 -6.77
CA ASN A 15 -15.88 1.18 -6.87
C ASN A 15 -16.20 1.70 -5.47
N LEU A 16 -16.51 2.98 -5.36
CA LEU A 16 -16.91 3.58 -4.09
C LEU A 16 -18.41 3.37 -3.91
N ARG A 17 -18.80 2.93 -2.71
CA ARG A 17 -20.19 2.76 -2.33
C ARG A 17 -20.70 4.05 -1.69
N ASN A 18 -21.95 4.41 -2.00
CA ASN A 18 -22.62 5.59 -1.40
C ASN A 18 -21.88 6.91 -1.62
N TYR A 19 -21.14 7.01 -2.72
CA TYR A 19 -20.50 8.26 -3.09
C TYR A 19 -21.56 9.18 -3.72
N GLU A 20 -21.79 10.32 -3.07
CA GLU A 20 -22.85 11.27 -3.45
C GLU A 20 -24.23 10.59 -3.59
N GLY A 21 -24.53 9.63 -2.71
CA GLY A 21 -25.80 8.90 -2.71
C GLY A 21 -25.91 7.78 -3.73
N LYS A 22 -24.84 7.50 -4.49
CA LYS A 22 -24.81 6.47 -5.53
C LYS A 22 -23.57 5.61 -5.38
N CYS A 23 -23.63 4.39 -5.91
CA CYS A 23 -22.44 3.59 -6.07
C CYS A 23 -21.74 3.98 -7.36
N GLU A 24 -20.44 4.18 -7.29
CA GLU A 24 -19.61 4.48 -8.44
C GLU A 24 -19.56 3.28 -9.37
N LYS A 25 -19.40 3.52 -10.68
CA LYS A 25 -19.22 2.44 -11.65
C LYS A 25 -17.94 1.67 -11.37
N LEU A 26 -18.01 0.36 -11.52
CA LEU A 26 -16.84 -0.50 -11.41
C LEU A 26 -15.81 -0.12 -12.48
N HIS A 27 -14.57 0.04 -12.05
CA HIS A 27 -13.44 0.34 -12.95
C HIS A 27 -12.14 -0.20 -12.33
N GLY A 28 -11.12 -0.26 -13.12
CA GLY A 28 -9.83 -0.81 -12.69
C GLY A 28 -8.69 0.18 -12.90
N HIS A 29 -7.64 -0.04 -12.14
CA HIS A 29 -6.39 0.72 -12.22
C HIS A 29 -5.19 -0.19 -12.11
N ASN A 30 -4.07 0.29 -12.64
CA ASN A 30 -2.75 -0.23 -12.29
C ASN A 30 -2.22 0.65 -11.16
N TRP A 31 -2.36 0.16 -9.94
CA TRP A 31 -2.00 0.88 -8.73
C TRP A 31 -0.51 0.82 -8.51
N ILE A 32 0.10 1.95 -8.16
CA ILE A 32 1.51 2.00 -7.79
C ILE A 32 1.58 2.24 -6.29
N VAL A 33 2.43 1.50 -5.61
CA VAL A 33 2.61 1.59 -4.17
C VAL A 33 4.06 1.87 -3.86
N GLU A 34 4.30 2.85 -2.99
CA GLU A 34 5.63 3.16 -2.49
C GLU A 34 5.62 3.04 -0.97
N ALA A 35 6.45 2.16 -0.43
CA ALA A 35 6.63 2.00 1.00
C ALA A 35 7.93 2.69 1.42
N SER A 36 7.86 3.51 2.45
CA SER A 36 9.00 4.25 3.01
C SER A 36 9.30 3.74 4.41
N PHE A 37 10.58 3.46 4.66
CA PHE A 37 11.07 2.95 5.95
C PHE A 37 12.12 3.92 6.48
N ARG A 38 12.12 4.16 7.78
CA ARG A 38 13.10 5.05 8.43
C ARG A 38 13.88 4.34 9.52
N TYR A 39 15.19 4.59 9.53
CA TYR A 39 16.12 3.99 10.49
C TYR A 39 17.13 5.03 10.95
N ALA A 40 17.42 5.03 12.25
CA ALA A 40 18.39 5.95 12.83
C ALA A 40 19.83 5.50 12.56
N LYS A 41 20.04 4.20 12.40
CA LYS A 41 21.39 3.60 12.33
C LYS A 41 21.49 2.60 11.18
N LEU A 42 22.71 2.41 10.70
CA LEU A 42 23.06 1.36 9.75
C LEU A 42 23.65 0.17 10.52
N ASP A 43 23.54 -1.01 9.91
CA ASP A 43 24.21 -2.19 10.43
C ASP A 43 25.71 -2.16 10.10
N GLU A 44 26.43 -3.24 10.44
CA GLU A 44 27.86 -3.36 10.22
C GLU A 44 28.26 -3.34 8.74
N ASN A 45 27.33 -3.64 7.83
CA ASN A 45 27.55 -3.62 6.39
C ASN A 45 27.14 -2.28 5.74
N GLY A 46 26.69 -1.32 6.55
CA GLY A 46 26.24 -0.03 6.04
C GLY A 46 24.82 -0.02 5.51
N LEU A 47 24.00 -1.01 5.87
CA LEU A 47 22.61 -1.11 5.45
C LEU A 47 21.65 -0.73 6.55
N ALA A 48 20.64 0.08 6.21
CA ALA A 48 19.52 0.33 7.12
C ALA A 48 18.57 -0.89 7.13
N VAL A 49 18.28 -1.42 5.95
CA VAL A 49 17.57 -2.66 5.73
C VAL A 49 17.93 -3.15 4.32
N ASP A 50 17.95 -4.45 4.13
CA ASP A 50 18.17 -5.02 2.80
C ASP A 50 16.94 -4.74 1.93
N PHE A 51 17.14 -4.17 0.74
CA PHE A 51 16.04 -3.90 -0.19
C PHE A 51 15.20 -5.14 -0.50
N ARG A 52 15.82 -6.32 -0.53
CA ARG A 52 15.10 -7.58 -0.79
C ARG A 52 14.08 -7.88 0.29
N ILE A 53 14.43 -7.59 1.55
CA ILE A 53 13.53 -7.78 2.69
C ILE A 53 12.37 -6.78 2.63
N ALA A 54 12.68 -5.52 2.36
CA ALA A 54 11.65 -4.49 2.22
C ALA A 54 10.70 -4.77 1.06
N LYS A 55 11.25 -5.19 -0.10
CA LYS A 55 10.44 -5.54 -1.27
C LYS A 55 9.55 -6.76 -1.01
N ALA A 56 10.07 -7.77 -0.31
CA ALA A 56 9.30 -8.97 0.02
C ALA A 56 8.12 -8.63 0.94
N ALA A 57 8.34 -7.78 1.94
CA ALA A 57 7.27 -7.34 2.84
C ALA A 57 6.18 -6.58 2.08
N LEU A 58 6.56 -5.70 1.15
CA LEU A 58 5.61 -4.97 0.32
C LEU A 58 4.84 -5.92 -0.60
N LYS A 59 5.54 -6.84 -1.26
CA LYS A 59 4.92 -7.81 -2.16
C LYS A 59 3.89 -8.68 -1.42
N ASP A 60 4.23 -9.17 -0.24
CA ASP A 60 3.32 -9.97 0.57
C ASP A 60 2.07 -9.15 0.96
N ALA A 61 2.24 -7.88 1.28
CA ALA A 61 1.14 -7.02 1.70
C ALA A 61 0.15 -6.72 0.58
N ILE A 62 0.58 -6.75 -0.69
CA ILE A 62 -0.28 -6.48 -1.84
C ILE A 62 -0.76 -7.72 -2.58
N GLU A 63 -0.32 -8.91 -2.17
CA GLU A 63 -0.59 -10.15 -2.90
C GLU A 63 -2.08 -10.41 -3.10
N GLU A 64 -2.90 -10.27 -2.05
CA GLU A 64 -4.34 -10.51 -2.18
C GLU A 64 -5.09 -9.39 -2.92
N LEU A 65 -4.46 -8.22 -3.06
CA LEU A 65 -5.05 -7.10 -3.79
C LEU A 65 -4.93 -7.27 -5.30
N ASP A 66 -3.84 -7.90 -5.73
CA ASP A 66 -3.51 -8.01 -7.14
C ASP A 66 -4.49 -8.92 -7.88
N HIS A 67 -4.96 -8.45 -9.03
CA HIS A 67 -5.93 -9.15 -9.88
C HIS A 67 -7.24 -9.48 -9.15
N SER A 68 -7.69 -8.57 -8.28
CA SER A 68 -8.92 -8.75 -7.51
C SER A 68 -9.94 -7.64 -7.76
N TYR A 69 -11.18 -7.90 -7.37
CA TYR A 69 -12.19 -6.88 -7.17
C TYR A 69 -12.13 -6.52 -5.67
N LEU A 70 -11.54 -5.36 -5.37
CA LEU A 70 -11.21 -4.97 -4.00
C LEU A 70 -12.42 -4.96 -3.07
N ASN A 71 -13.60 -4.57 -3.58
CA ASN A 71 -14.83 -4.51 -2.79
C ASN A 71 -15.27 -5.86 -2.25
N GLU A 72 -14.84 -6.97 -2.85
CA GLU A 72 -15.18 -8.33 -2.42
C GLU A 72 -14.22 -8.86 -1.36
N LEU A 73 -13.08 -8.22 -1.17
CA LEU A 73 -12.13 -8.65 -0.14
C LEU A 73 -12.70 -8.33 1.24
N ARG A 74 -12.43 -9.21 2.19
CA ARG A 74 -12.92 -9.10 3.56
C ARG A 74 -12.67 -7.71 4.16
N SER A 75 -11.49 -7.17 3.96
CA SER A 75 -11.10 -5.87 4.52
C SER A 75 -11.86 -4.70 3.93
N PHE A 76 -12.49 -4.86 2.76
CA PHE A 76 -13.17 -3.79 2.06
C PHE A 76 -14.67 -4.03 1.86
N LYS A 77 -15.25 -5.05 2.53
CA LYS A 77 -16.69 -5.30 2.42
C LYS A 77 -17.53 -4.19 3.05
N LYS A 78 -17.05 -3.61 4.14
CA LYS A 78 -17.73 -2.53 4.87
C LYS A 78 -17.03 -1.19 4.79
N THR A 79 -15.84 -1.17 4.22
CA THR A 79 -14.98 0.02 4.10
C THR A 79 -14.67 0.20 2.63
N ASN A 80 -14.90 1.41 2.10
CA ASN A 80 -14.60 1.67 0.70
C ASN A 80 -13.11 1.47 0.39
N PRO A 81 -12.78 0.80 -0.72
CA PRO A 81 -11.40 0.63 -1.16
C PRO A 81 -10.87 1.89 -1.84
N THR A 82 -10.78 2.97 -1.09
CA THR A 82 -10.17 4.23 -1.51
C THR A 82 -8.66 4.10 -1.46
N SER A 83 -7.94 5.00 -2.14
CA SER A 83 -6.48 5.03 -2.05
C SER A 83 -6.01 5.15 -0.60
N GLU A 84 -6.73 5.93 0.22
CA GLU A 84 -6.44 6.11 1.64
C GLU A 84 -6.56 4.81 2.42
N ASN A 85 -7.66 4.10 2.25
CA ASN A 85 -7.90 2.84 2.96
C ASN A 85 -6.99 1.71 2.46
N ILE A 86 -6.66 1.72 1.18
CA ILE A 86 -5.69 0.77 0.62
C ILE A 86 -4.29 1.05 1.20
N ALA A 87 -3.89 2.31 1.30
CA ALA A 87 -2.60 2.69 1.88
C ALA A 87 -2.49 2.21 3.33
N LYS A 88 -3.55 2.40 4.12
CA LYS A 88 -3.60 1.93 5.51
C LYS A 88 -3.52 0.41 5.59
N PHE A 89 -4.27 -0.29 4.75
CA PHE A 89 -4.25 -1.76 4.70
C PHE A 89 -2.83 -2.29 4.44
N ILE A 90 -2.15 -1.72 3.45
CA ILE A 90 -0.80 -2.13 3.09
C ILE A 90 0.18 -1.81 4.23
N PHE A 91 0.07 -0.62 4.81
CA PHE A 91 0.91 -0.21 5.94
C PHE A 91 0.81 -1.20 7.10
N GLU A 92 -0.40 -1.57 7.49
CA GLU A 92 -0.64 -2.51 8.58
C GLU A 92 -0.05 -3.89 8.27
N GLY A 93 -0.16 -4.36 7.04
CA GLY A 93 0.42 -5.61 6.61
C GLY A 93 1.94 -5.63 6.66
N ILE A 94 2.58 -4.54 6.27
CA ILE A 94 4.04 -4.40 6.34
C ILE A 94 4.50 -4.30 7.80
N LYS A 95 3.77 -3.55 8.61
CA LYS A 95 4.11 -3.33 10.03
C LYS A 95 4.22 -4.63 10.81
N GLU A 96 3.41 -5.61 10.47
CA GLU A 96 3.47 -6.93 11.11
C GLU A 96 4.75 -7.71 10.78
N LYS A 97 5.38 -7.40 9.66
CA LYS A 97 6.52 -8.15 9.12
C LYS A 97 7.87 -7.52 9.39
N ILE A 98 7.95 -6.19 9.38
CA ILE A 98 9.22 -5.48 9.42
C ILE A 98 9.06 -4.18 10.17
N LYS A 99 10.02 -3.90 11.04
CA LYS A 99 10.08 -2.64 11.77
C LYS A 99 10.63 -1.54 10.87
N GLY A 100 10.31 -0.31 11.20
CA GLY A 100 10.83 0.85 10.49
C GLY A 100 9.91 1.39 9.42
N ILE A 101 8.79 0.73 9.14
CA ILE A 101 7.81 1.31 8.21
C ILE A 101 7.39 2.68 8.69
N HIS A 102 7.47 3.67 7.83
CA HIS A 102 7.11 5.05 8.12
C HIS A 102 5.83 5.47 7.41
N SER A 103 5.73 5.17 6.13
CA SER A 103 4.56 5.55 5.35
C SER A 103 4.37 4.63 4.15
N VAL A 104 3.13 4.62 3.64
CA VAL A 104 2.78 3.96 2.39
C VAL A 104 2.00 4.95 1.53
N ALA A 105 2.48 5.18 0.31
CA ALA A 105 1.79 5.98 -0.70
C ALA A 105 1.15 5.05 -1.72
N VAL A 106 -0.12 5.30 -2.03
CA VAL A 106 -0.86 4.55 -3.04
C VAL A 106 -1.32 5.50 -4.13
N TRP A 107 -0.88 5.23 -5.35
CA TRP A 107 -1.17 6.00 -6.54
C TRP A 107 -2.22 5.27 -7.37
N GLU A 108 -3.38 5.88 -7.53
CA GLU A 108 -4.44 5.38 -8.42
C GLU A 108 -4.05 5.60 -9.88
N ASN A 109 -3.36 6.72 -10.14
CA ASN A 109 -2.80 7.10 -11.43
C ASN A 109 -1.50 7.86 -11.18
N GLU A 110 -0.87 8.36 -12.24
CA GLU A 110 0.43 9.05 -12.14
C GLU A 110 0.39 10.40 -11.43
N ARG A 111 -0.80 10.96 -11.20
CA ARG A 111 -0.96 12.35 -10.76
C ARG A 111 -1.44 12.51 -9.33
N SER A 112 -2.00 11.50 -8.72
CA SER A 112 -2.61 11.63 -7.39
C SER A 112 -2.32 10.42 -6.54
N CYS A 113 -1.99 10.65 -5.30
CA CYS A 113 -1.78 9.57 -4.35
C CYS A 113 -2.33 9.94 -2.97
N ALA A 114 -2.59 8.92 -2.18
CA ALA A 114 -2.84 9.04 -0.76
C ALA A 114 -1.68 8.43 -0.01
N VAL A 115 -1.30 9.04 1.10
CA VAL A 115 -0.21 8.55 1.96
C VAL A 115 -0.77 8.29 3.35
N TYR A 116 -0.51 7.12 3.88
CA TYR A 116 -0.82 6.78 5.26
C TYR A 116 0.46 6.64 6.07
N SER A 117 0.45 7.20 7.26
CA SER A 117 1.54 7.07 8.23
C SER A 117 0.99 7.08 9.66
N GLU A 118 1.78 6.60 10.59
CA GLU A 118 1.45 6.66 12.04
C GLU A 118 2.46 7.49 12.78
#